data_f1d5d27f0385d9acce522c40fbb29e4f
#
_entry.id   f1d5d27f0385d9acce522c40fbb29e4f
#
_cell.length_a   1.000
_cell.length_b   1.000
_cell.length_c   1.000
_cell.angle_alpha   90.00
_cell.angle_beta   90.00
_cell.angle_gamma   90.00
#
_symmetry.space_group_name_H-M   'P 1'
#
loop_
_entity.id
_entity.type
_entity.pdbx_description
1 polymer ?
#
loop_
_entity_poly.entity_id
_entity_poly.type
_entity_poly.pdbx_seq_one_letter_code
_entity_poly.pdbx_strand_id
1 'polypeptide(L)'
;VKVRILGSGTSSGVPRIGNDWGDCDPAEPRNRRTRSSLLVEHDGTRVLVDTSPDMREQLLAARVGRVDAVIWTHQHADHVFGIDDLRQVYHALGHPVPGYAREDCAAALRQQFAYVFKGAGGYPPTVALSVLPDRLALGELAIRVVDQPHGSITSAGLRFDAAGVSIGYATDISAMTDAMRDLYRGVDVWIVDALRRRPHATHPDLATVLGWVDDLRPTRTVLVHMDQSMDYAGLRAELPDGVEPGYDGWEIAR
;
A
#
# COMPACT_ATOMS: atom_id res chain seq x y z
N VAL A 1 -6.57 13.60 -9.12
CA VAL A 1 -5.94 12.70 -8.13
C VAL A 1 -4.63 12.18 -8.69
N LYS A 2 -3.58 12.18 -7.87
CA LYS A 2 -2.30 11.57 -8.19
C LYS A 2 -2.07 10.40 -7.25
N VAL A 3 -1.67 9.25 -7.79
CA VAL A 3 -1.24 8.11 -7.00
C VAL A 3 0.16 7.68 -7.41
N ARG A 4 0.99 7.34 -6.41
CA ARG A 4 2.35 6.85 -6.60
C ARG A 4 2.58 5.60 -5.77
N ILE A 5 3.04 4.53 -6.40
CA ILE A 5 3.54 3.35 -5.72
C ILE A 5 4.93 3.70 -5.17
N LEU A 6 5.08 3.71 -3.85
CA LEU A 6 6.36 3.95 -3.19
C LEU A 6 7.19 2.68 -3.13
N GLY A 7 6.54 1.55 -2.87
CA GLY A 7 7.12 0.23 -2.90
C GLY A 7 6.16 -0.79 -3.47
N SER A 8 6.65 -1.69 -4.31
CA SER A 8 5.87 -2.66 -5.09
C SER A 8 6.17 -4.12 -4.72
N GLY A 9 7.09 -4.35 -3.79
CA GLY A 9 7.57 -5.67 -3.41
C GLY A 9 6.85 -6.27 -2.21
N THR A 10 6.93 -7.57 -2.11
CA THR A 10 6.50 -8.39 -0.97
C THR A 10 7.33 -8.14 0.30
N SER A 11 7.00 -8.80 1.39
CA SER A 11 7.63 -8.65 2.71
C SER A 11 9.15 -8.75 2.74
N SER A 12 9.75 -9.55 1.84
CA SER A 12 11.22 -9.67 1.73
C SER A 12 11.87 -8.60 0.83
N GLY A 13 11.07 -7.86 0.04
CA GLY A 13 11.58 -7.03 -1.06
C GLY A 13 12.19 -7.86 -2.19
N VAL A 14 12.64 -7.19 -3.24
CA VAL A 14 13.42 -7.79 -4.35
C VAL A 14 14.61 -6.87 -4.64
N PRO A 15 15.87 -7.36 -4.62
CA PRO A 15 16.27 -8.71 -4.23
C PRO A 15 16.03 -8.99 -2.74
N ARG A 16 15.92 -10.25 -2.38
CA ARG A 16 15.95 -10.70 -0.99
C ARG A 16 17.33 -10.55 -0.38
N ILE A 17 17.43 -10.57 0.95
CA ILE A 17 18.72 -10.59 1.66
C ILE A 17 19.61 -11.69 1.09
N GLY A 18 20.87 -11.35 0.85
CA GLY A 18 21.82 -12.23 0.15
C GLY A 18 21.91 -11.94 -1.35
N ASN A 19 21.30 -10.85 -1.82
CA ASN A 19 21.25 -10.45 -3.23
C ASN A 19 20.55 -11.49 -4.11
N ASP A 20 19.51 -12.12 -3.57
CA ASP A 20 18.74 -13.16 -4.25
C ASP A 20 17.61 -12.51 -5.08
N TRP A 21 17.80 -12.55 -6.39
CA TRP A 21 16.87 -12.00 -7.39
C TRP A 21 15.85 -13.03 -7.89
N GLY A 22 16.02 -14.33 -7.55
CA GLY A 22 15.17 -15.39 -8.08
C GLY A 22 15.16 -15.39 -9.61
N ASP A 23 13.97 -15.25 -10.19
CA ASP A 23 13.76 -15.21 -11.65
C ASP A 23 13.83 -13.77 -12.22
N CYS A 24 13.96 -12.75 -11.37
CA CYS A 24 14.03 -11.35 -11.79
C CYS A 24 15.42 -11.00 -12.36
N ASP A 25 15.47 -10.36 -13.52
CA ASP A 25 16.70 -9.83 -14.11
C ASP A 25 17.28 -8.68 -13.25
N PRO A 26 18.49 -8.80 -12.69
CA PRO A 26 19.11 -7.73 -11.90
C PRO A 26 19.42 -6.45 -12.71
N ALA A 27 19.49 -6.54 -14.03
CA ALA A 27 19.74 -5.40 -14.92
C ALA A 27 18.49 -4.57 -15.21
N GLU A 28 17.28 -5.12 -14.96
CA GLU A 28 16.03 -4.37 -15.08
C GLU A 28 15.74 -3.61 -13.78
N PRO A 29 15.87 -2.26 -13.75
CA PRO A 29 15.76 -1.49 -12.51
C PRO A 29 14.38 -1.58 -11.85
N ARG A 30 13.30 -1.89 -12.61
CA ARG A 30 11.95 -2.05 -12.11
C ARG A 30 11.74 -3.38 -11.36
N ASN A 31 12.70 -4.29 -11.41
CA ASN A 31 12.72 -5.49 -10.58
C ASN A 31 13.23 -5.22 -9.16
N ARG A 32 13.90 -4.07 -8.93
CA ARG A 32 14.24 -3.68 -7.56
C ARG A 32 12.99 -3.12 -6.89
N ARG A 33 12.47 -3.86 -5.91
CA ARG A 33 11.21 -3.56 -5.24
C ARG A 33 11.43 -3.46 -3.74
N THR A 34 11.12 -2.31 -3.17
CA THR A 34 11.00 -2.12 -1.73
C THR A 34 9.63 -2.59 -1.25
N ARG A 35 9.44 -2.74 0.09
CA ARG A 35 8.17 -3.22 0.67
C ARG A 35 7.01 -2.30 0.36
N SER A 36 5.82 -2.89 0.23
CA SER A 36 4.63 -2.21 -0.27
C SER A 36 4.27 -0.96 0.51
N SER A 37 4.05 0.14 -0.20
CA SER A 37 3.51 1.40 0.31
C SER A 37 2.99 2.24 -0.85
N LEU A 38 2.01 3.09 -0.57
CA LEU A 38 1.34 3.94 -1.56
C LEU A 38 1.25 5.39 -1.07
N LEU A 39 1.37 6.34 -1.98
CA LEU A 39 1.07 7.75 -1.73
C LEU A 39 -0.07 8.20 -2.63
N VAL A 40 -1.11 8.77 -2.03
CA VAL A 40 -2.24 9.38 -2.75
C VAL A 40 -2.26 10.87 -2.47
N GLU A 41 -2.33 11.68 -3.54
CA GLU A 41 -2.31 13.13 -3.45
C GLU A 41 -3.51 13.73 -4.20
N HIS A 42 -4.20 14.68 -3.59
CA HIS A 42 -5.23 15.49 -4.24
C HIS A 42 -5.36 16.85 -3.55
N ASP A 43 -5.37 17.92 -4.33
CA ASP A 43 -5.57 19.31 -3.87
C ASP A 43 -4.75 19.66 -2.60
N GLY A 44 -3.46 19.35 -2.64
CA GLY A 44 -2.53 19.62 -1.54
C GLY A 44 -2.61 18.63 -0.38
N THR A 45 -3.60 17.75 -0.31
CA THR A 45 -3.71 16.68 0.69
C THR A 45 -2.91 15.46 0.25
N ARG A 46 -2.06 14.93 1.14
CA ARG A 46 -1.22 13.74 0.92
C ARG A 46 -1.51 12.68 1.95
N VAL A 47 -1.92 11.51 1.49
CA VAL A 47 -2.19 10.34 2.33
C VAL A 47 -1.16 9.26 2.02
N LEU A 48 -0.37 8.90 3.04
CA LEU A 48 0.53 7.76 2.98
C LEU A 48 -0.23 6.50 3.40
N VAL A 49 -0.13 5.42 2.63
CA VAL A 49 -0.65 4.12 3.01
C VAL A 49 0.53 3.21 3.34
N ASP A 50 0.55 2.76 4.56
CA ASP A 50 1.60 1.97 5.21
C ASP A 50 2.95 2.69 5.36
N THR A 51 3.60 2.42 6.47
CA THR A 51 4.96 2.85 6.80
C THR A 51 5.90 1.66 6.68
N SER A 52 6.24 1.27 5.47
CA SER A 52 7.15 0.14 5.25
C SER A 52 8.52 0.38 5.91
N PRO A 53 9.31 -0.65 6.18
CA PRO A 53 10.70 -0.48 6.66
C PRO A 53 11.57 0.37 5.73
N ASP A 54 11.15 0.54 4.47
CA ASP A 54 11.84 1.36 3.45
C ASP A 54 11.31 2.79 3.35
N MET A 55 10.35 3.19 4.19
CA MET A 55 9.62 4.46 4.10
C MET A 55 10.54 5.67 3.93
N ARG A 56 11.67 5.72 4.67
CA ARG A 56 12.63 6.82 4.55
C ARG A 56 13.15 6.97 3.11
N GLU A 57 13.65 5.89 2.53
CA GLU A 57 14.20 5.91 1.16
C GLU A 57 13.09 6.15 0.12
N GLN A 58 11.90 5.60 0.34
CA GLN A 58 10.73 5.79 -0.51
C GLN A 58 10.31 7.27 -0.57
N LEU A 59 10.21 7.95 0.58
CA LEU A 59 9.84 9.36 0.64
C LEU A 59 10.95 10.27 0.10
N LEU A 60 12.23 9.95 0.31
CA LEU A 60 13.35 10.66 -0.30
C LEU A 60 13.33 10.54 -1.83
N ALA A 61 13.13 9.35 -2.37
CA ALA A 61 13.00 9.11 -3.82
C ALA A 61 11.79 9.84 -4.41
N ALA A 62 10.68 9.90 -3.68
CA ALA A 62 9.48 10.64 -4.07
C ALA A 62 9.62 12.16 -3.89
N ARG A 63 10.68 12.66 -3.22
CA ARG A 63 10.86 14.06 -2.82
C ARG A 63 9.70 14.61 -1.98
N VAL A 64 9.19 13.76 -1.08
CA VAL A 64 8.07 14.08 -0.18
C VAL A 64 8.61 14.20 1.24
N GLY A 65 8.51 15.38 1.81
CA GLY A 65 8.92 15.66 3.19
C GLY A 65 7.74 15.83 4.15
N ARG A 66 6.51 15.78 3.64
CA ARG A 66 5.28 15.98 4.43
C ARG A 66 4.15 15.12 3.89
N VAL A 67 3.46 14.44 4.80
CA VAL A 67 2.16 13.79 4.55
C VAL A 67 1.15 14.29 5.58
N ASP A 68 -0.11 14.44 5.19
CA ASP A 68 -1.14 15.00 6.05
C ASP A 68 -1.86 13.92 6.87
N ALA A 69 -1.80 12.66 6.43
CA ALA A 69 -2.29 11.51 7.16
C ALA A 69 -1.56 10.22 6.76
N VAL A 70 -1.62 9.24 7.66
CA VAL A 70 -1.17 7.86 7.40
C VAL A 70 -2.34 6.90 7.63
N ILE A 71 -2.53 5.95 6.72
CA ILE A 71 -3.47 4.84 6.90
C ILE A 71 -2.65 3.55 6.90
N TRP A 72 -2.76 2.74 7.97
CA TRP A 72 -2.18 1.40 8.01
C TRP A 72 -3.23 0.37 7.60
N THR A 73 -2.85 -0.46 6.63
CA THR A 73 -3.71 -1.53 6.13
C THR A 73 -3.82 -2.67 7.16
N HIS A 74 -2.71 -3.07 7.75
CA HIS A 74 -2.63 -4.11 8.78
C HIS A 74 -1.28 -4.05 9.52
N GLN A 75 -1.09 -4.92 10.51
CA GLN A 75 0.02 -4.85 11.48
C GLN A 75 1.28 -5.63 11.11
N HIS A 76 1.40 -6.21 9.92
CA HIS A 76 2.61 -6.94 9.54
C HIS A 76 3.83 -6.00 9.42
N ALA A 77 5.00 -6.55 9.72
CA ALA A 77 6.24 -5.79 9.85
C ALA A 77 6.63 -4.99 8.60
N ASP A 78 6.40 -5.56 7.42
CA ASP A 78 6.68 -4.93 6.13
C ASP A 78 5.76 -3.74 5.81
N HIS A 79 4.67 -3.55 6.56
CA HIS A 79 3.74 -2.44 6.45
C HIS A 79 3.89 -1.39 7.57
N VAL A 80 4.55 -1.73 8.69
CA VAL A 80 4.51 -0.85 9.88
C VAL A 80 5.88 -0.45 10.42
N PHE A 81 6.98 -1.16 10.13
CA PHE A 81 8.25 -0.97 10.82
C PHE A 81 9.02 0.32 10.47
N GLY A 82 8.57 1.09 9.47
CA GLY A 82 9.07 2.44 9.21
C GLY A 82 8.39 3.54 10.02
N ILE A 83 7.50 3.19 10.95
CA ILE A 83 6.69 4.14 11.73
C ILE A 83 7.52 5.18 12.48
N ASP A 84 8.74 4.85 12.92
CA ASP A 84 9.63 5.77 13.65
C ASP A 84 10.08 6.96 12.80
N ASP A 85 10.19 6.80 11.48
CA ASP A 85 10.55 7.87 10.56
C ASP A 85 9.46 8.95 10.44
N LEU A 86 8.23 8.68 10.90
CA LEU A 86 7.17 9.70 11.01
C LEU A 86 7.55 10.84 11.96
N ARG A 87 8.58 10.67 12.80
CA ARG A 87 9.12 11.76 13.61
C ARG A 87 9.59 12.94 12.77
N GLN A 88 10.16 12.70 11.58
CA GLN A 88 10.56 13.79 10.69
C GLN A 88 9.36 14.47 10.03
N VAL A 89 8.31 13.70 9.73
CA VAL A 89 7.02 14.25 9.25
C VAL A 89 6.35 15.10 10.34
N TYR A 90 6.36 14.64 11.61
CA TYR A 90 5.92 15.41 12.76
C TYR A 90 6.63 16.76 12.86
N HIS A 91 7.95 16.80 12.72
CA HIS A 91 8.70 18.05 12.75
C HIS A 91 8.33 19.00 11.57
N ALA A 92 8.07 18.44 10.39
CA ALA A 92 7.64 19.23 9.24
C ALA A 92 6.21 19.77 9.39
N LEU A 93 5.33 19.05 10.08
CA LEU A 93 3.95 19.47 10.35
C LEU A 93 3.83 20.43 11.55
N GLY A 94 4.69 20.26 12.57
CA GLY A 94 4.60 20.95 13.85
C GLY A 94 3.51 20.41 14.80
N HIS A 95 2.91 19.27 14.47
CA HIS A 95 1.91 18.56 15.27
C HIS A 95 1.95 17.05 15.00
N PRO A 96 1.35 16.20 15.88
CA PRO A 96 1.28 14.76 15.62
C PRO A 96 0.62 14.44 14.28
N VAL A 97 1.22 13.50 13.54
CA VAL A 97 0.71 13.04 12.25
C VAL A 97 -0.63 12.34 12.48
N PRO A 98 -1.73 12.73 11.83
CA PRO A 98 -2.97 11.98 11.87
C PRO A 98 -2.78 10.56 11.33
N GLY A 99 -3.11 9.55 12.13
CA GLY A 99 -2.96 8.14 11.77
C GLY A 99 -4.26 7.38 11.89
N TYR A 100 -4.51 6.45 11.01
CA TYR A 100 -5.75 5.67 10.96
C TYR A 100 -5.43 4.19 10.72
N ALA A 101 -6.05 3.32 11.51
CA ALA A 101 -5.97 1.86 11.37
C ALA A 101 -7.26 1.21 11.88
N ARG A 102 -7.63 0.05 11.33
CA ARG A 102 -8.72 -0.75 11.91
C ARG A 102 -8.40 -1.12 13.36
N GLU A 103 -9.42 -1.38 14.17
CA GLU A 103 -9.29 -1.55 15.65
C GLU A 103 -8.17 -2.53 16.04
N ASP A 104 -8.14 -3.72 15.44
CA ASP A 104 -7.14 -4.75 15.77
C ASP A 104 -5.72 -4.30 15.39
N CYS A 105 -5.56 -3.67 14.22
CA CYS A 105 -4.30 -3.10 13.79
C CYS A 105 -3.88 -1.94 14.72
N ALA A 106 -4.80 -1.04 15.07
CA ALA A 106 -4.53 0.07 15.99
C ALA A 106 -4.11 -0.43 17.38
N ALA A 107 -4.72 -1.49 17.88
CA ALA A 107 -4.33 -2.12 19.15
C ALA A 107 -2.91 -2.70 19.07
N ALA A 108 -2.59 -3.42 18.00
CA ALA A 108 -1.26 -3.98 17.77
C ALA A 108 -0.19 -2.87 17.65
N LEU A 109 -0.46 -1.81 16.88
CA LEU A 109 0.43 -0.65 16.77
C LEU A 109 0.70 0.01 18.11
N ARG A 110 -0.33 0.26 18.93
CA ARG A 110 -0.19 0.85 20.26
C ARG A 110 0.63 -0.02 21.20
N GLN A 111 0.55 -1.34 21.06
CA GLN A 111 1.34 -2.29 21.84
C GLN A 111 2.81 -2.30 21.40
N GLN A 112 3.06 -2.39 20.10
CA GLN A 112 4.42 -2.53 19.55
C GLN A 112 5.21 -1.21 19.60
N PHE A 113 4.55 -0.08 19.35
CA PHE A 113 5.16 1.23 19.17
C PHE A 113 4.59 2.28 20.16
N ALA A 114 4.39 1.88 21.41
CA ALA A 114 3.75 2.73 22.43
C ALA A 114 4.35 4.15 22.50
N TYR A 115 5.68 4.28 22.33
CA TYR A 115 6.38 5.56 22.38
C TYR A 115 5.98 6.53 21.27
N VAL A 116 5.59 6.01 20.10
CA VAL A 116 5.13 6.83 18.95
C VAL A 116 3.81 7.54 19.29
N PHE A 117 2.92 6.86 20.03
CA PHE A 117 1.57 7.32 20.32
C PHE A 117 1.41 8.01 21.69
N LYS A 118 2.31 7.73 22.64
CA LYS A 118 2.25 8.27 24.01
C LYS A 118 3.38 9.26 24.31
N GLY A 119 4.40 9.28 23.46
CA GLY A 119 5.66 9.91 23.78
C GLY A 119 6.47 9.11 24.79
N ALA A 120 7.74 9.40 24.95
CA ALA A 120 8.64 8.78 25.91
C ALA A 120 9.87 9.66 26.16
N GLY A 121 10.42 9.64 27.39
CA GLY A 121 11.69 10.30 27.70
C GLY A 121 11.71 11.82 27.42
N GLY A 122 10.57 12.50 27.57
CA GLY A 122 10.44 13.93 27.29
C GLY A 122 10.11 14.28 25.82
N TYR A 123 10.03 13.28 24.93
CA TYR A 123 9.57 13.47 23.55
C TYR A 123 8.04 13.36 23.47
N PRO A 124 7.36 14.26 22.73
CA PRO A 124 5.92 14.20 22.53
C PRO A 124 5.51 13.02 21.64
N PRO A 125 4.21 12.63 21.63
CA PRO A 125 3.67 11.72 20.63
C PRO A 125 3.93 12.25 19.23
N THR A 126 4.38 11.39 18.32
CA THR A 126 4.60 11.76 16.92
C THR A 126 3.40 11.45 16.01
N VAL A 127 2.50 10.58 16.47
CA VAL A 127 1.29 10.18 15.73
C VAL A 127 0.07 10.27 16.64
N ALA A 128 -1.01 10.84 16.12
CA ALA A 128 -2.35 10.82 16.70
C ALA A 128 -3.17 9.70 16.02
N LEU A 129 -3.20 8.51 16.64
CA LEU A 129 -3.85 7.32 16.07
C LEU A 129 -5.32 7.25 16.41
N SER A 130 -6.17 7.19 15.38
CA SER A 130 -7.61 6.98 15.42
C SER A 130 -8.01 5.66 14.77
N VAL A 131 -9.18 5.14 15.13
CA VAL A 131 -9.77 3.98 14.45
C VAL A 131 -10.23 4.40 13.06
N LEU A 132 -9.84 3.64 12.04
CA LEU A 132 -10.22 3.87 10.64
C LEU A 132 -11.70 3.48 10.43
N PRO A 133 -12.59 4.42 10.12
CA PRO A 133 -13.99 4.13 9.84
C PRO A 133 -14.17 3.57 8.41
N ASP A 134 -15.37 3.06 8.09
CA ASP A 134 -15.69 2.61 6.73
C ASP A 134 -15.71 3.74 5.69
N ARG A 135 -15.86 4.97 6.14
CA ARG A 135 -15.81 6.19 5.32
C ARG A 135 -15.02 7.26 6.05
N LEU A 136 -14.03 7.81 5.37
CA LEU A 136 -13.17 8.89 5.88
C LEU A 136 -13.04 9.96 4.79
N ALA A 137 -13.06 11.22 5.18
CA ALA A 137 -12.73 12.32 4.28
C ALA A 137 -11.46 13.02 4.78
N LEU A 138 -10.51 13.25 3.89
CA LEU A 138 -9.29 14.00 4.14
C LEU A 138 -9.14 15.05 3.04
N GLY A 139 -9.42 16.32 3.37
CA GLY A 139 -9.62 17.35 2.36
C GLY A 139 -10.74 16.93 1.38
N GLU A 140 -10.46 17.01 0.09
CA GLU A 140 -11.38 16.60 -0.98
C GLU A 140 -11.27 15.10 -1.35
N LEU A 141 -10.40 14.34 -0.68
CA LEU A 141 -10.32 12.88 -0.85
C LEU A 141 -11.41 12.19 -0.03
N ALA A 142 -12.35 11.53 -0.69
CA ALA A 142 -13.29 10.61 -0.07
C ALA A 142 -12.70 9.20 -0.07
N ILE A 143 -12.59 8.58 1.11
CA ILE A 143 -11.98 7.27 1.28
C ILE A 143 -13.04 6.29 1.77
N ARG A 144 -13.22 5.18 1.05
CA ARG A 144 -14.06 4.06 1.46
C ARG A 144 -13.18 2.87 1.82
N VAL A 145 -13.58 2.14 2.86
CA VAL A 145 -12.77 1.08 3.45
C VAL A 145 -13.60 -0.19 3.62
N VAL A 146 -12.99 -1.35 3.33
CA VAL A 146 -13.54 -2.67 3.66
C VAL A 146 -12.48 -3.52 4.34
N ASP A 147 -12.91 -4.49 5.15
CA ASP A 147 -12.02 -5.49 5.71
C ASP A 147 -11.81 -6.61 4.69
N GLN A 148 -10.54 -6.92 4.40
CA GLN A 148 -10.11 -7.94 3.45
C GLN A 148 -9.55 -9.15 4.20
N PRO A 149 -9.91 -10.39 3.85
CA PRO A 149 -9.31 -11.57 4.44
C PRO A 149 -7.80 -11.64 4.14
N HIS A 150 -6.98 -11.86 5.17
CA HIS A 150 -5.53 -12.05 5.04
C HIS A 150 -5.04 -13.11 6.04
N GLY A 151 -5.14 -14.39 5.67
CA GLY A 151 -4.83 -15.49 6.57
C GLY A 151 -5.71 -15.47 7.83
N SER A 152 -5.07 -15.31 9.00
CA SER A 152 -5.75 -15.24 10.30
C SER A 152 -6.14 -13.83 10.74
N ILE A 153 -5.80 -12.82 9.95
CA ILE A 153 -6.11 -11.41 10.22
C ILE A 153 -6.89 -10.80 9.06
N THR A 154 -7.24 -9.54 9.19
CA THR A 154 -7.76 -8.72 8.08
C THR A 154 -6.78 -7.60 7.73
N SER A 155 -6.77 -7.21 6.46
CA SER A 155 -6.17 -5.96 5.98
C SER A 155 -7.27 -4.97 5.58
N ALA A 156 -6.96 -3.68 5.57
CA ALA A 156 -7.91 -2.66 5.11
C ALA A 156 -7.77 -2.47 3.60
N GLY A 157 -8.81 -2.81 2.85
CA GLY A 157 -8.96 -2.44 1.46
C GLY A 157 -9.45 -1.01 1.33
N LEU A 158 -8.83 -0.24 0.45
CA LEU A 158 -9.08 1.18 0.33
C LEU A 158 -9.58 1.55 -1.07
N ARG A 159 -10.53 2.48 -1.13
CA ARG A 159 -10.86 3.18 -2.37
C ARG A 159 -10.85 4.68 -2.11
N PHE A 160 -10.12 5.39 -2.94
CA PHE A 160 -10.02 6.85 -2.95
C PHE A 160 -10.82 7.39 -4.13
N ASP A 161 -11.74 8.29 -3.84
CA ASP A 161 -12.54 8.98 -4.85
C ASP A 161 -12.30 10.50 -4.72
N ALA A 162 -11.92 11.18 -5.81
CA ALA A 162 -11.85 12.63 -5.91
C ALA A 162 -11.87 13.11 -7.37
N ALA A 163 -12.46 14.26 -7.64
CA ALA A 163 -12.54 14.88 -8.97
C ALA A 163 -13.05 13.91 -10.07
N GLY A 164 -13.97 13.00 -9.74
CA GLY A 164 -14.53 12.03 -10.67
C GLY A 164 -13.61 10.84 -11.01
N VAL A 165 -12.48 10.70 -10.32
CA VAL A 165 -11.53 9.59 -10.47
C VAL A 165 -11.59 8.68 -9.24
N SER A 166 -11.53 7.37 -9.47
CA SER A 166 -11.58 6.35 -8.43
C SER A 166 -10.33 5.44 -8.48
N ILE A 167 -9.68 5.25 -7.32
CA ILE A 167 -8.49 4.43 -7.17
C ILE A 167 -8.74 3.40 -6.08
N GLY A 168 -8.69 2.11 -6.44
CA GLY A 168 -8.74 1.00 -5.50
C GLY A 168 -7.34 0.54 -5.11
N TYR A 169 -7.10 0.27 -3.83
CA TYR A 169 -5.87 -0.34 -3.31
C TYR A 169 -6.21 -1.57 -2.46
N ALA A 170 -5.72 -2.71 -2.91
CA ALA A 170 -5.98 -4.03 -2.33
C ALA A 170 -4.66 -4.79 -2.16
N THR A 171 -3.94 -4.52 -1.07
CA THR A 171 -2.75 -5.30 -0.69
C THR A 171 -3.13 -6.36 0.33
N ASP A 172 -2.36 -7.48 0.35
CA ASP A 172 -2.46 -8.51 1.40
C ASP A 172 -3.87 -9.05 1.55
N ILE A 173 -4.31 -9.74 0.51
CA ILE A 173 -5.64 -10.35 0.41
C ILE A 173 -5.53 -11.84 0.09
N SER A 174 -6.34 -12.67 0.72
CA SER A 174 -6.38 -14.12 0.44
C SER A 174 -7.63 -14.57 -0.33
N ALA A 175 -8.67 -13.75 -0.35
CA ALA A 175 -9.92 -14.03 -1.04
C ALA A 175 -10.69 -12.74 -1.37
N MET A 176 -11.53 -12.80 -2.41
CA MET A 176 -12.41 -11.69 -2.81
C MET A 176 -13.79 -11.88 -2.19
N THR A 177 -14.20 -10.94 -1.33
CA THR A 177 -15.54 -10.89 -0.72
C THR A 177 -16.50 -10.06 -1.56
N ASP A 178 -17.82 -10.17 -1.29
CA ASP A 178 -18.82 -9.33 -1.98
C ASP A 178 -18.62 -7.84 -1.65
N ALA A 179 -18.30 -7.50 -0.41
CA ALA A 179 -18.00 -6.11 -0.02
C ALA A 179 -16.79 -5.53 -0.78
N MET A 180 -15.76 -6.35 -1.04
CA MET A 180 -14.60 -5.95 -1.86
C MET A 180 -15.01 -5.80 -3.33
N ARG A 181 -15.87 -6.70 -3.86
CA ARG A 181 -16.41 -6.55 -5.23
C ARG A 181 -17.17 -5.24 -5.39
N ASP A 182 -18.02 -4.90 -4.42
CA ASP A 182 -18.77 -3.64 -4.43
C ASP A 182 -17.86 -2.41 -4.33
N LEU A 183 -16.75 -2.51 -3.57
CA LEU A 183 -15.79 -1.44 -3.44
C LEU A 183 -14.99 -1.20 -4.72
N TYR A 184 -14.50 -2.27 -5.36
CA TYR A 184 -13.52 -2.18 -6.45
C TYR A 184 -14.13 -2.24 -7.85
N ARG A 185 -15.39 -2.63 -8.00
CA ARG A 185 -16.03 -2.74 -9.32
C ARG A 185 -15.95 -1.43 -10.09
N GLY A 186 -15.40 -1.51 -11.30
CA GLY A 186 -15.36 -0.39 -12.25
C GLY A 186 -14.52 0.81 -11.81
N VAL A 187 -13.55 0.63 -10.90
CA VAL A 187 -12.62 1.72 -10.56
C VAL A 187 -11.73 2.09 -11.75
N ASP A 188 -11.31 3.35 -11.82
CA ASP A 188 -10.42 3.81 -12.90
C ASP A 188 -9.03 3.17 -12.81
N VAL A 189 -8.51 3.02 -11.59
CA VAL A 189 -7.23 2.36 -11.33
C VAL A 189 -7.40 1.39 -10.17
N TRP A 190 -7.02 0.13 -10.37
CA TRP A 190 -6.97 -0.86 -9.31
C TRP A 190 -5.53 -1.31 -9.07
N ILE A 191 -4.99 -1.01 -7.90
CA ILE A 191 -3.66 -1.42 -7.46
C ILE A 191 -3.85 -2.61 -6.54
N VAL A 192 -3.32 -3.78 -6.93
CA VAL A 192 -3.68 -5.05 -6.29
C VAL A 192 -2.47 -5.95 -6.06
N ASP A 193 -2.49 -6.65 -4.92
CA ASP A 193 -1.56 -7.73 -4.60
C ASP A 193 -1.61 -8.82 -5.67
N ALA A 194 -0.44 -9.22 -6.18
CA ALA A 194 -0.24 -10.36 -7.06
C ALA A 194 1.10 -11.00 -6.71
N LEU A 195 1.14 -11.74 -5.59
CA LEU A 195 2.39 -12.17 -4.99
C LEU A 195 3.32 -12.90 -5.97
N ARG A 196 2.79 -13.89 -6.69
CA ARG A 196 3.55 -14.80 -7.56
C ARG A 196 2.64 -15.61 -8.48
N ARG A 197 3.25 -16.43 -9.36
CA ARG A 197 2.50 -17.30 -10.29
C ARG A 197 1.93 -18.55 -9.63
N ARG A 198 2.52 -19.02 -8.53
CA ARG A 198 2.12 -20.25 -7.82
C ARG A 198 1.19 -19.90 -6.66
N PRO A 199 0.19 -20.73 -6.33
CA PRO A 199 -0.69 -20.51 -5.20
C PRO A 199 0.04 -20.23 -3.89
N HIS A 200 -0.55 -19.37 -3.06
CA HIS A 200 -0.11 -19.05 -1.72
C HIS A 200 -1.31 -19.10 -0.76
N ALA A 201 -1.07 -19.38 0.52
CA ALA A 201 -2.16 -19.55 1.50
C ALA A 201 -2.85 -18.22 1.87
N THR A 202 -2.13 -17.10 1.80
CA THR A 202 -2.59 -15.80 2.31
C THR A 202 -2.54 -14.66 1.29
N HIS A 203 -2.06 -14.94 0.08
CA HIS A 203 -1.97 -13.96 -1.02
C HIS A 203 -2.47 -14.60 -2.32
N PRO A 204 -3.04 -13.81 -3.24
CA PRO A 204 -3.47 -14.32 -4.53
C PRO A 204 -2.26 -14.60 -5.43
N ASP A 205 -2.39 -15.62 -6.25
CA ASP A 205 -1.51 -15.80 -7.39
C ASP A 205 -1.98 -14.97 -8.59
N LEU A 206 -1.12 -14.86 -9.60
CA LEU A 206 -1.40 -14.06 -10.79
C LEU A 206 -2.69 -14.49 -11.49
N ALA A 207 -2.94 -15.80 -11.64
CA ALA A 207 -4.14 -16.31 -12.33
C ALA A 207 -5.42 -15.92 -11.58
N THR A 208 -5.40 -15.99 -10.25
CA THR A 208 -6.50 -15.54 -9.39
C THR A 208 -6.79 -14.05 -9.58
N VAL A 209 -5.75 -13.22 -9.59
CA VAL A 209 -5.90 -11.76 -9.79
C VAL A 209 -6.48 -11.44 -11.17
N LEU A 210 -6.01 -12.10 -12.23
CA LEU A 210 -6.55 -11.90 -13.57
C LEU A 210 -8.04 -12.27 -13.65
N GLY A 211 -8.47 -13.36 -12.97
CA GLY A 211 -9.89 -13.69 -12.83
C GLY A 211 -10.70 -12.60 -12.11
N TRP A 212 -10.13 -11.96 -11.09
CA TRP A 212 -10.79 -10.82 -10.42
C TRP A 212 -10.85 -9.58 -11.32
N VAL A 213 -9.83 -9.32 -12.13
CA VAL A 213 -9.84 -8.22 -13.12
C VAL A 213 -11.01 -8.40 -14.10
N ASP A 214 -11.22 -9.61 -14.60
CA ASP A 214 -12.32 -9.93 -15.51
C ASP A 214 -13.72 -9.71 -14.87
N ASP A 215 -13.85 -10.00 -13.56
CA ASP A 215 -15.09 -9.78 -12.81
C ASP A 215 -15.31 -8.30 -12.48
N LEU A 216 -14.29 -7.62 -11.95
CA LEU A 216 -14.38 -6.25 -11.43
C LEU A 216 -14.35 -5.19 -12.53
N ARG A 217 -13.71 -5.47 -13.65
CA ARG A 217 -13.57 -4.59 -14.83
C ARG A 217 -13.03 -3.20 -14.49
N PRO A 218 -11.89 -3.08 -13.80
CA PRO A 218 -11.24 -1.78 -13.64
C PRO A 218 -10.76 -1.27 -15.00
N THR A 219 -10.65 0.05 -15.17
CA THR A 219 -10.11 0.61 -16.41
C THR A 219 -8.61 0.28 -16.56
N ARG A 220 -7.88 0.25 -15.44
CA ARG A 220 -6.46 -0.08 -15.39
C ARG A 220 -6.14 -0.85 -14.12
N THR A 221 -5.35 -1.90 -14.23
CA THR A 221 -4.86 -2.69 -13.09
C THR A 221 -3.35 -2.62 -12.98
N VAL A 222 -2.84 -2.42 -11.76
CA VAL A 222 -1.42 -2.37 -11.47
C VAL A 222 -1.10 -3.39 -10.39
N LEU A 223 -0.23 -4.34 -10.70
CA LEU A 223 0.15 -5.42 -9.80
C LEU A 223 1.22 -4.94 -8.82
N VAL A 224 1.05 -5.23 -7.53
CA VAL A 224 2.00 -4.90 -6.45
C VAL A 224 2.22 -6.11 -5.54
N HIS A 225 3.02 -5.92 -4.48
CA HIS A 225 3.36 -6.96 -3.49
C HIS A 225 4.01 -8.20 -4.12
N MET A 226 4.73 -8.00 -5.22
CA MET A 226 5.31 -9.07 -6.05
C MET A 226 6.62 -9.60 -5.46
N ASP A 227 6.79 -10.93 -5.49
CA ASP A 227 8.02 -11.59 -5.08
C ASP A 227 9.08 -11.66 -6.21
N GLN A 228 10.21 -12.29 -5.93
CA GLN A 228 11.35 -12.41 -6.84
C GLN A 228 11.12 -13.38 -8.02
N SER A 229 9.95 -14.00 -8.15
CA SER A 229 9.58 -14.82 -9.32
C SER A 229 8.81 -14.02 -10.39
N MET A 230 8.53 -12.75 -10.11
CA MET A 230 7.67 -11.89 -10.92
C MET A 230 8.51 -10.88 -11.72
N ASP A 231 9.31 -11.38 -12.70
CA ASP A 231 10.14 -10.52 -13.54
C ASP A 231 9.32 -9.50 -14.31
N TYR A 232 9.75 -8.22 -14.29
CA TYR A 232 9.01 -7.10 -14.88
C TYR A 232 8.84 -7.27 -16.39
N ALA A 233 9.91 -7.57 -17.12
CA ALA A 233 9.87 -7.67 -18.58
C ALA A 233 9.02 -8.86 -19.03
N GLY A 234 9.13 -9.99 -18.33
CA GLY A 234 8.30 -11.17 -18.56
C GLY A 234 6.81 -10.88 -18.35
N LEU A 235 6.46 -10.23 -17.23
CA LEU A 235 5.08 -9.82 -16.96
C LEU A 235 4.54 -8.87 -18.03
N ARG A 236 5.31 -7.86 -18.44
CA ARG A 236 4.89 -6.92 -19.48
C ARG A 236 4.58 -7.59 -20.81
N ALA A 237 5.28 -8.68 -21.12
CA ALA A 237 5.08 -9.40 -22.38
C ALA A 237 3.84 -10.31 -22.38
N GLU A 238 3.36 -10.75 -21.22
CA GLU A 238 2.29 -11.76 -21.11
C GLU A 238 0.96 -11.21 -20.57
N LEU A 239 0.99 -10.08 -19.83
CA LEU A 239 -0.23 -9.52 -19.22
C LEU A 239 -1.17 -8.97 -20.29
N PRO A 240 -2.49 -9.13 -20.09
CA PRO A 240 -3.48 -8.60 -21.03
C PRO A 240 -3.52 -7.07 -20.99
N ASP A 241 -4.13 -6.49 -22.02
CA ASP A 241 -4.33 -5.04 -22.12
C ASP A 241 -5.04 -4.51 -20.86
N GLY A 242 -4.58 -3.36 -20.35
CA GLY A 242 -5.11 -2.75 -19.15
C GLY A 242 -4.53 -3.30 -17.84
N VAL A 243 -3.70 -4.34 -17.87
CA VAL A 243 -2.99 -4.89 -16.70
C VAL A 243 -1.49 -4.70 -16.87
N GLU A 244 -0.82 -4.21 -15.84
CA GLU A 244 0.63 -4.00 -15.86
C GLU A 244 1.30 -4.29 -14.51
N PRO A 245 2.58 -4.69 -14.49
CA PRO A 245 3.31 -4.79 -13.25
C PRO A 245 3.67 -3.39 -12.75
N GLY A 246 3.39 -3.14 -11.47
CA GLY A 246 3.87 -1.96 -10.76
C GLY A 246 5.36 -2.03 -10.49
N TYR A 247 5.94 -0.89 -10.17
CA TYR A 247 7.35 -0.75 -9.76
C TYR A 247 7.48 0.44 -8.82
N ASP A 248 8.55 0.49 -8.07
CA ASP A 248 8.83 1.60 -7.15
C ASP A 248 8.96 2.91 -7.94
N GLY A 249 8.10 3.86 -7.64
CA GLY A 249 8.00 5.12 -8.37
C GLY A 249 6.99 5.14 -9.52
N TRP A 250 6.27 4.02 -9.81
CA TRP A 250 5.13 4.07 -10.74
C TRP A 250 4.13 5.12 -10.30
N GLU A 251 3.67 5.94 -11.24
CA GLU A 251 2.84 7.09 -10.93
C GLU A 251 1.79 7.33 -12.00
N ILE A 252 0.61 7.73 -11.61
CA ILE A 252 -0.42 8.26 -12.49
C ILE A 252 -1.07 9.49 -11.88
N ALA A 253 -1.32 10.52 -12.71
CA ALA A 253 -2.13 11.70 -12.39
C ALA A 253 -3.34 11.74 -13.32
N ARG A 254 -4.51 11.95 -12.76
CA ARG A 254 -5.80 12.03 -13.44
C ARG A 254 -6.56 13.27 -12.97
#